data_8bdeb7ed272cffbec7fceb0cd63da48b
#
_entry.id   8bdeb7ed272cffbec7fceb0cd63da48b
#
_cell.length_a   1.000
_cell.length_b   1.000
_cell.length_c   1.000
_cell.angle_alpha   90.00
_cell.angle_beta   90.00
_cell.angle_gamma   90.00
#
_symmetry.space_group_name_H-M   'P 1'
#
loop_
_entity.id
_entity.type
_entity.pdbx_description
1 polymer ?
#
loop_
_entity_poly.entity_id
_entity_poly.type
_entity_poly.pdbx_seq_one_letter_code
_entity_poly.pdbx_strand_id
1 'polypeptide(L)'
;MIHQIENMKQPKVIISGGGSGGHIFPAIAIAKSLLEIDKNIDFLFVGASDKMEMEKIPAAGFKIIGLWISGFHRQNVLRNLLFPLKLLFSIVKSFFIILKFRPDLVIGTGGFASGPILFVASLFKIPTLIQEQNSYAGITNKLLAKYVDKICVAYDDMHRFFPQHKIIKTGNPIRKNIIENTTSLEKAKKDFKIL
;
A
#
# COMPACT_ATOMS: atom_id res chain seq x y z
N MET A 1 -14.07 33.88 13.31
CA MET A 1 -12.97 32.89 13.27
C MET A 1 -13.45 31.43 13.29
N ILE A 2 -14.71 31.14 13.64
CA ILE A 2 -15.28 29.77 13.66
C ILE A 2 -15.84 29.35 12.28
N HIS A 3 -16.21 30.30 11.41
CA HIS A 3 -16.79 30.01 10.08
C HIS A 3 -15.82 29.65 8.94
N GLN A 4 -14.50 29.65 9.19
CA GLN A 4 -13.51 29.28 8.17
C GLN A 4 -13.11 27.79 8.19
N ILE A 5 -13.57 27.00 9.16
CA ILE A 5 -13.23 25.57 9.29
C ILE A 5 -14.20 24.67 8.51
N GLU A 6 -15.38 25.17 8.13
CA GLU A 6 -16.45 24.36 7.51
C GLU A 6 -16.26 24.03 6.01
N ASN A 7 -15.22 24.53 5.34
CA ASN A 7 -15.01 24.31 3.91
C ASN A 7 -13.71 23.57 3.53
N MET A 8 -13.07 22.88 4.47
CA MET A 8 -11.93 22.03 4.09
C MET A 8 -12.45 20.73 3.48
N LYS A 9 -12.23 20.58 2.17
CA LYS A 9 -12.55 19.36 1.43
C LYS A 9 -11.94 18.15 2.17
N GLN A 10 -12.77 17.16 2.49
CA GLN A 10 -12.33 15.91 3.10
C GLN A 10 -11.24 15.24 2.24
N PRO A 11 -10.01 15.05 2.75
CA PRO A 11 -8.94 14.42 1.98
C PRO A 11 -9.30 12.98 1.65
N LYS A 12 -9.01 12.55 0.43
CA LYS A 12 -9.29 11.19 -0.06
C LYS A 12 -8.00 10.47 -0.43
N VAL A 13 -7.75 9.35 0.22
CA VAL A 13 -6.51 8.60 0.02
C VAL A 13 -6.83 7.17 -0.41
N ILE A 14 -6.24 6.74 -1.53
CA ILE A 14 -6.23 5.32 -1.90
C ILE A 14 -4.92 4.71 -1.38
N ILE A 15 -5.03 3.56 -0.70
CA ILE A 15 -3.87 2.75 -0.35
C ILE A 15 -4.00 1.39 -1.02
N SER A 16 -2.93 0.97 -1.69
CA SER A 16 -2.90 -0.32 -2.40
C SER A 16 -1.66 -1.12 -2.03
N GLY A 17 -1.90 -2.36 -1.70
CA GLY A 17 -0.88 -3.34 -1.40
C GLY A 17 -1.53 -4.68 -1.14
N GLY A 18 -0.84 -5.75 -1.46
CA GLY A 18 -1.48 -7.04 -1.28
C GLY A 18 -0.63 -8.24 -1.69
N GLY A 19 -1.26 -9.40 -1.59
CA GLY A 19 -0.64 -10.69 -1.86
C GLY A 19 0.12 -11.29 -0.68
N SER A 20 0.52 -10.47 0.31
CA SER A 20 1.19 -10.95 1.53
C SER A 20 1.01 -9.99 2.71
N GLY A 21 1.16 -10.51 3.94
CA GLY A 21 1.13 -9.67 5.15
C GLY A 21 2.18 -8.57 5.15
N GLY A 22 3.34 -8.80 4.51
CA GLY A 22 4.42 -7.80 4.39
C GLY A 22 4.00 -6.52 3.66
N HIS A 23 2.99 -6.56 2.82
CA HIS A 23 2.44 -5.38 2.13
C HIS A 23 1.17 -4.85 2.82
N ILE A 24 0.34 -5.74 3.38
CA ILE A 24 -0.95 -5.39 3.97
C ILE A 24 -0.78 -4.64 5.30
N PHE A 25 0.07 -5.15 6.19
CA PHE A 25 0.23 -4.54 7.50
C PHE A 25 0.89 -3.15 7.47
N PRO A 26 1.91 -2.89 6.63
CA PRO A 26 2.39 -1.52 6.39
C PRO A 26 1.29 -0.58 5.86
N ALA A 27 0.44 -1.06 4.93
CA ALA A 27 -0.68 -0.29 4.41
C ALA A 27 -1.66 0.14 5.53
N ILE A 28 -2.02 -0.81 6.42
CA ILE A 28 -2.89 -0.53 7.57
C ILE A 28 -2.19 0.43 8.55
N ALA A 29 -0.88 0.25 8.81
CA ALA A 29 -0.14 1.11 9.70
C ALA A 29 -0.11 2.56 9.20
N ILE A 30 0.16 2.76 7.91
CA ILE A 30 0.13 4.08 7.26
C ILE A 30 -1.26 4.72 7.41
N ALA A 31 -2.34 4.00 7.09
CA ALA A 31 -3.70 4.53 7.20
C ALA A 31 -4.02 4.97 8.63
N LYS A 32 -3.70 4.12 9.62
CA LYS A 32 -3.94 4.44 11.03
C LYS A 32 -3.13 5.65 11.50
N SER A 33 -1.86 5.76 11.12
CA SER A 33 -1.03 6.92 11.47
C SER A 33 -1.54 8.21 10.81
N LEU A 34 -2.03 8.16 9.58
CA LEU A 34 -2.63 9.31 8.93
C LEU A 34 -3.94 9.74 9.61
N LEU A 35 -4.79 8.80 10.09
CA LEU A 35 -6.00 9.11 10.87
C LEU A 35 -5.70 9.76 12.24
N GLU A 36 -4.51 9.55 12.79
CA GLU A 36 -4.09 10.25 14.01
C GLU A 36 -3.76 11.73 13.75
N ILE A 37 -3.29 12.03 12.53
CA ILE A 37 -2.98 13.40 12.10
C ILE A 37 -4.27 14.12 11.69
N ASP A 38 -5.13 13.46 10.89
CA ASP A 38 -6.42 14.00 10.47
C ASP A 38 -7.47 12.89 10.43
N LYS A 39 -8.43 12.96 11.36
CA LYS A 39 -9.54 12.00 11.49
C LYS A 39 -10.53 12.05 10.32
N ASN A 40 -10.51 13.12 9.52
CA ASN A 40 -11.46 13.32 8.42
C ASN A 40 -11.04 12.63 7.12
N ILE A 41 -9.86 12.01 7.04
CA ILE A 41 -9.40 11.36 5.81
C ILE A 41 -10.33 10.20 5.44
N ASP A 42 -10.85 10.22 4.20
CA ASP A 42 -11.58 9.10 3.61
C ASP A 42 -10.62 8.15 2.93
N PHE A 43 -10.57 6.90 3.40
CA PHE A 43 -9.70 5.87 2.88
C PHE A 43 -10.44 4.86 2.02
N LEU A 44 -9.86 4.53 0.87
CA LEU A 44 -10.23 3.38 0.07
C LEU A 44 -9.01 2.50 -0.17
N PHE A 45 -9.10 1.23 0.21
CA PHE A 45 -8.06 0.26 -0.14
C PHE A 45 -8.36 -0.40 -1.49
N VAL A 46 -7.29 -0.77 -2.19
CA VAL A 46 -7.37 -1.54 -3.43
C VAL A 46 -6.41 -2.73 -3.32
N GLY A 47 -6.91 -3.94 -3.50
CA GLY A 47 -6.15 -5.20 -3.37
C GLY A 47 -6.51 -6.21 -4.43
N ALA A 48 -5.98 -7.43 -4.37
CA ALA A 48 -6.38 -8.53 -5.23
C ALA A 48 -7.61 -9.25 -4.63
N SER A 49 -8.61 -9.53 -5.47
CA SER A 49 -9.92 -10.03 -5.04
C SER A 49 -9.90 -11.41 -4.38
N ASP A 50 -8.84 -12.20 -4.60
CA ASP A 50 -8.69 -13.58 -4.12
C ASP A 50 -7.63 -13.73 -3.01
N LYS A 51 -7.21 -12.62 -2.38
CA LYS A 51 -6.12 -12.61 -1.40
C LYS A 51 -6.57 -12.14 -0.02
N MET A 52 -5.67 -12.36 0.95
CA MET A 52 -5.94 -12.11 2.37
C MET A 52 -6.26 -10.65 2.72
N GLU A 53 -5.89 -9.70 1.86
CA GLU A 53 -6.27 -8.30 2.05
C GLU A 53 -7.78 -8.07 2.06
N MET A 54 -8.54 -8.90 1.33
CA MET A 54 -10.01 -8.80 1.31
C MET A 54 -10.66 -9.12 2.66
N GLU A 55 -9.94 -9.82 3.55
CA GLU A 55 -10.36 -10.11 4.92
C GLU A 55 -9.71 -9.13 5.92
N LYS A 56 -8.39 -8.94 5.81
CA LYS A 56 -7.60 -8.19 6.81
C LYS A 56 -7.87 -6.69 6.81
N ILE A 57 -8.15 -6.10 5.64
CA ILE A 57 -8.44 -4.66 5.54
C ILE A 57 -9.81 -4.32 6.16
N PRO A 58 -10.93 -5.03 5.85
CA PRO A 58 -12.19 -4.82 6.55
C PRO A 58 -12.10 -5.07 8.06
N ALA A 59 -11.37 -6.11 8.49
CA ALA A 59 -11.13 -6.38 9.90
C ALA A 59 -10.38 -5.24 10.62
N ALA A 60 -9.62 -4.43 9.87
CA ALA A 60 -8.96 -3.23 10.39
C ALA A 60 -9.85 -1.97 10.35
N GLY A 61 -11.10 -2.07 9.86
CA GLY A 61 -12.09 -0.98 9.80
C GLY A 61 -12.08 -0.18 8.50
N PHE A 62 -11.42 -0.67 7.43
CA PHE A 62 -11.32 0.07 6.16
C PHE A 62 -12.13 -0.59 5.02
N LYS A 63 -12.59 0.25 4.09
CA LYS A 63 -13.22 -0.22 2.85
C LYS A 63 -12.16 -0.71 1.86
N ILE A 64 -12.45 -1.78 1.12
CA ILE A 64 -11.55 -2.31 0.09
C ILE A 64 -12.31 -2.66 -1.18
N ILE A 65 -11.66 -2.46 -2.33
CA ILE A 65 -12.09 -2.96 -3.65
C ILE A 65 -11.05 -3.94 -4.16
N GLY A 66 -11.50 -5.14 -4.56
CA GLY A 66 -10.65 -6.16 -5.15
C GLY A 66 -10.47 -5.96 -6.67
N LEU A 67 -9.24 -6.11 -7.16
CA LEU A 67 -8.92 -6.22 -8.58
C LEU A 67 -8.77 -7.70 -8.96
N TRP A 68 -9.18 -8.05 -10.17
CA TRP A 68 -8.93 -9.37 -10.71
C TRP A 68 -7.50 -9.46 -11.24
N ILE A 69 -6.55 -9.60 -10.33
CA ILE A 69 -5.13 -9.64 -10.66
C ILE A 69 -4.42 -10.72 -9.84
N SER A 70 -3.35 -11.28 -10.41
CA SER A 70 -2.50 -12.28 -9.74
C SER A 70 -1.03 -11.94 -9.95
N GLY A 71 -0.16 -12.44 -9.08
CA GLY A 71 1.27 -12.37 -9.30
C GLY A 71 1.70 -13.20 -10.51
N PHE A 72 2.83 -12.82 -11.11
CA PHE A 72 3.43 -13.58 -12.19
C PHE A 72 4.11 -14.85 -11.65
N HIS A 73 3.70 -16.02 -12.15
CA HIS A 73 4.25 -17.32 -11.75
C HIS A 73 5.52 -17.63 -12.54
N ARG A 74 6.69 -17.55 -11.90
CA ARG A 74 7.98 -17.79 -12.57
C ARG A 74 8.20 -19.23 -12.99
N GLN A 75 7.67 -20.19 -12.23
CA GLN A 75 7.88 -21.64 -12.47
C GLN A 75 6.83 -22.28 -13.36
N ASN A 76 5.68 -21.64 -13.56
CA ASN A 76 4.59 -22.20 -14.35
C ASN A 76 4.04 -21.16 -15.32
N VAL A 77 4.61 -21.15 -16.53
CA VAL A 77 4.26 -20.16 -17.58
C VAL A 77 2.79 -20.30 -18.03
N LEU A 78 2.23 -21.50 -18.02
CA LEU A 78 0.82 -21.73 -18.41
C LEU A 78 -0.17 -20.98 -17.49
N ARG A 79 0.17 -20.83 -16.20
CA ARG A 79 -0.65 -20.03 -15.27
C ARG A 79 -0.63 -18.53 -15.57
N ASN A 80 0.31 -18.09 -16.38
CA ASN A 80 0.41 -16.68 -16.78
C ASN A 80 -0.37 -16.36 -18.07
N LEU A 81 -0.98 -17.34 -18.72
CA LEU A 81 -1.71 -17.13 -19.98
C LEU A 81 -2.80 -16.05 -19.85
N LEU A 82 -3.48 -16.01 -18.71
CA LEU A 82 -4.50 -14.99 -18.40
C LEU A 82 -3.93 -13.71 -17.79
N PHE A 83 -2.62 -13.63 -17.53
CA PHE A 83 -2.02 -12.47 -16.87
C PHE A 83 -2.21 -11.16 -17.66
N PRO A 84 -1.98 -11.10 -18.98
CA PRO A 84 -2.22 -9.88 -19.76
C PRO A 84 -3.67 -9.40 -19.68
N LEU A 85 -4.61 -10.35 -19.76
CA LEU A 85 -6.04 -10.05 -19.67
C LEU A 85 -6.40 -9.52 -18.27
N LYS A 86 -5.94 -10.19 -17.21
CA LYS A 86 -6.13 -9.75 -15.83
C LYS A 86 -5.55 -8.35 -15.59
N LEU A 87 -4.37 -8.09 -16.14
CA LEU A 87 -3.71 -6.76 -16.02
C LEU A 87 -4.56 -5.69 -16.72
N LEU A 88 -5.03 -5.95 -17.96
CA LEU A 88 -5.87 -5.02 -18.70
C LEU A 88 -7.16 -4.70 -17.94
N PHE A 89 -7.90 -5.74 -17.50
CA PHE A 89 -9.12 -5.54 -16.69
C PHE A 89 -8.86 -4.77 -15.40
N SER A 90 -7.72 -5.03 -14.73
CA SER A 90 -7.35 -4.33 -13.51
C SER A 90 -7.01 -2.87 -13.77
N ILE A 91 -6.38 -2.53 -14.89
CA ILE A 91 -6.12 -1.15 -15.32
C ILE A 91 -7.44 -0.44 -15.59
N VAL A 92 -8.34 -1.04 -16.36
CA VAL A 92 -9.67 -0.47 -16.66
C VAL A 92 -10.47 -0.27 -15.38
N LYS A 93 -10.50 -1.26 -14.48
CA LYS A 93 -11.19 -1.12 -13.18
C LYS A 93 -10.56 -0.03 -12.32
N SER A 94 -9.23 0.08 -12.30
CA SER A 94 -8.51 1.15 -11.59
C SER A 94 -8.86 2.54 -12.13
N PHE A 95 -9.00 2.68 -13.45
CA PHE A 95 -9.47 3.93 -14.07
C PHE A 95 -10.85 4.35 -13.51
N PHE A 96 -11.83 3.45 -13.46
CA PHE A 96 -13.15 3.76 -12.91
C PHE A 96 -13.11 4.03 -11.40
N ILE A 97 -12.25 3.33 -10.65
CA ILE A 97 -12.05 3.61 -9.21
C ILE A 97 -11.54 5.04 -9.02
N ILE A 98 -10.52 5.45 -9.77
CA ILE A 98 -9.95 6.80 -9.70
C ILE A 98 -11.02 7.87 -10.04
N LEU A 99 -11.76 7.69 -11.14
CA LEU A 99 -12.81 8.64 -11.55
C LEU A 99 -13.93 8.78 -10.51
N LYS A 100 -14.34 7.67 -9.90
CA LYS A 100 -15.42 7.63 -8.92
C LYS A 100 -14.99 8.16 -7.56
N PHE A 101 -13.86 7.72 -7.04
CA PHE A 101 -13.39 8.07 -5.71
C PHE A 101 -12.73 9.45 -5.68
N ARG A 102 -12.02 9.84 -6.76
CA ARG A 102 -11.30 11.11 -6.91
C ARG A 102 -10.29 11.33 -5.79
N PRO A 103 -9.28 10.46 -5.65
CA PRO A 103 -8.30 10.57 -4.57
C PRO A 103 -7.41 11.80 -4.75
N ASP A 104 -7.00 12.37 -3.63
CA ASP A 104 -5.99 13.43 -3.57
C ASP A 104 -4.56 12.86 -3.46
N LEU A 105 -4.43 11.57 -3.07
CA LEU A 105 -3.17 10.85 -2.95
C LEU A 105 -3.39 9.34 -3.16
N VAL A 106 -2.45 8.68 -3.83
CA VAL A 106 -2.43 7.21 -3.96
C VAL A 106 -1.11 6.65 -3.42
N ILE A 107 -1.20 5.74 -2.46
CA ILE A 107 -0.05 5.11 -1.79
C ILE A 107 0.01 3.63 -2.17
N GLY A 108 1.18 3.16 -2.60
CA GLY A 108 1.46 1.75 -2.83
C GLY A 108 2.42 1.18 -1.80
N THR A 109 2.06 0.06 -1.18
CA THR A 109 2.95 -0.64 -0.25
C THR A 109 3.57 -1.90 -0.87
N GLY A 110 3.39 -2.08 -2.17
CA GLY A 110 3.95 -3.20 -2.92
C GLY A 110 2.97 -4.34 -3.17
N GLY A 111 3.49 -5.39 -3.79
CA GLY A 111 2.67 -6.47 -4.35
C GLY A 111 2.08 -6.12 -5.71
N PHE A 112 1.61 -7.14 -6.41
CA PHE A 112 1.11 -6.98 -7.79
C PHE A 112 -0.19 -6.17 -7.87
N ALA A 113 -0.98 -6.11 -6.79
CA ALA A 113 -2.24 -5.38 -6.75
C ALA A 113 -2.03 -3.84 -6.79
N SER A 114 -0.90 -3.33 -6.33
CA SER A 114 -0.60 -1.89 -6.34
C SER A 114 -0.25 -1.36 -7.74
N GLY A 115 0.20 -2.24 -8.66
CA GLY A 115 0.63 -1.86 -10.01
C GLY A 115 -0.42 -1.07 -10.80
N PRO A 116 -1.61 -1.63 -11.07
CA PRO A 116 -2.62 -0.99 -11.90
C PRO A 116 -3.10 0.35 -11.36
N ILE A 117 -3.40 0.45 -10.07
CA ILE A 117 -3.97 1.67 -9.48
C ILE A 117 -2.96 2.83 -9.43
N LEU A 118 -1.70 2.55 -9.06
CA LEU A 118 -0.64 3.56 -9.06
C LEU A 118 -0.29 4.01 -10.47
N PHE A 119 -0.24 3.09 -11.42
CA PHE A 119 -0.01 3.43 -12.82
C PHE A 119 -1.09 4.37 -13.35
N VAL A 120 -2.38 4.03 -13.14
CA VAL A 120 -3.48 4.90 -13.56
C VAL A 120 -3.44 6.25 -12.84
N ALA A 121 -3.21 6.28 -11.52
CA ALA A 121 -3.09 7.52 -10.76
C ALA A 121 -2.00 8.44 -11.33
N SER A 122 -0.85 7.88 -11.70
CA SER A 122 0.25 8.65 -12.29
C SER A 122 -0.13 9.26 -13.65
N LEU A 123 -0.93 8.57 -14.48
CA LEU A 123 -1.44 9.12 -15.73
C LEU A 123 -2.39 10.31 -15.52
N PHE A 124 -3.17 10.29 -14.43
CA PHE A 124 -4.03 11.40 -14.02
C PHE A 124 -3.29 12.51 -13.27
N LYS A 125 -1.95 12.41 -13.12
CA LYS A 125 -1.14 13.35 -12.35
C LYS A 125 -1.61 13.53 -10.90
N ILE A 126 -2.24 12.48 -10.35
CA ILE A 126 -2.59 12.44 -8.93
C ILE A 126 -1.29 12.14 -8.16
N PRO A 127 -0.99 12.84 -7.07
CA PRO A 127 0.16 12.56 -6.21
C PRO A 127 0.26 11.07 -5.85
N THR A 128 1.44 10.50 -6.04
CA THR A 128 1.70 9.07 -5.86
C THR A 128 2.92 8.82 -4.99
N LEU A 129 2.81 7.83 -4.11
CA LEU A 129 3.89 7.41 -3.22
C LEU A 129 4.00 5.89 -3.19
N ILE A 130 5.23 5.37 -3.25
CA ILE A 130 5.53 3.97 -2.93
C ILE A 130 6.23 3.90 -1.58
N GLN A 131 5.87 2.91 -0.76
CA GLN A 131 6.63 2.50 0.40
C GLN A 131 7.23 1.11 0.14
N GLU A 132 8.56 1.00 0.24
CA GLU A 132 9.31 -0.26 0.07
C GLU A 132 9.87 -0.71 1.43
N GLN A 133 9.44 -1.89 1.86
CA GLN A 133 9.76 -2.46 3.17
C GLN A 133 11.07 -3.25 3.19
N ASN A 134 11.54 -3.68 2.04
CA ASN A 134 12.63 -4.64 1.92
C ASN A 134 13.91 -3.99 1.45
N SER A 135 15.06 -4.57 1.82
CA SER A 135 16.37 -4.18 1.32
C SER A 135 16.59 -4.54 -0.16
N TYR A 136 15.73 -5.39 -0.72
CA TYR A 136 15.66 -5.71 -2.14
C TYR A 136 14.28 -5.35 -2.69
N ALA A 137 14.24 -4.38 -3.58
CA ALA A 137 12.97 -3.82 -4.07
C ALA A 137 12.14 -4.84 -4.86
N GLY A 138 10.84 -4.85 -4.56
CA GLY A 138 9.85 -5.64 -5.28
C GLY A 138 9.75 -5.24 -6.77
N ILE A 139 9.44 -6.20 -7.64
CA ILE A 139 9.35 -5.97 -9.09
C ILE A 139 8.35 -4.88 -9.42
N THR A 140 7.16 -4.91 -8.80
CA THR A 140 6.12 -3.92 -9.02
C THR A 140 6.61 -2.52 -8.67
N ASN A 141 7.27 -2.35 -7.51
CA ASN A 141 7.82 -1.07 -7.08
C ASN A 141 8.93 -0.58 -8.02
N LYS A 142 9.80 -1.47 -8.51
CA LYS A 142 10.82 -1.12 -9.52
C LYS A 142 10.21 -0.63 -10.83
N LEU A 143 9.15 -1.28 -11.32
CA LEU A 143 8.45 -0.87 -12.55
C LEU A 143 7.73 0.48 -12.37
N LEU A 144 7.14 0.72 -11.21
CA LEU A 144 6.43 1.95 -10.91
C LEU A 144 7.35 3.14 -10.58
N ALA A 145 8.60 2.89 -10.20
CA ALA A 145 9.53 3.92 -9.72
C ALA A 145 9.69 5.14 -10.66
N LYS A 146 9.61 4.91 -11.98
CA LYS A 146 9.70 6.00 -12.97
C LYS A 146 8.43 6.85 -13.04
N TYR A 147 7.29 6.31 -12.65
CA TYR A 147 5.98 6.96 -12.78
C TYR A 147 5.54 7.70 -11.52
N VAL A 148 5.89 7.19 -10.33
CA VAL A 148 5.47 7.77 -9.04
C VAL A 148 6.31 8.99 -8.66
N ASP A 149 5.76 9.85 -7.77
CA ASP A 149 6.42 11.09 -7.36
C ASP A 149 7.44 10.86 -6.26
N LYS A 150 7.15 10.02 -5.26
CA LYS A 150 8.01 9.74 -4.11
C LYS A 150 8.09 8.26 -3.80
N ILE A 151 9.23 7.85 -3.22
CA ILE A 151 9.52 6.48 -2.84
C ILE A 151 10.10 6.47 -1.44
N CYS A 152 9.27 6.11 -0.46
CA CYS A 152 9.68 5.93 0.92
C CYS A 152 10.34 4.54 1.07
N VAL A 153 11.52 4.51 1.65
CA VAL A 153 12.32 3.28 1.79
C VAL A 153 12.69 3.02 3.25
N ALA A 154 12.79 1.74 3.60
CA ALA A 154 13.19 1.31 4.94
C ALA A 154 14.71 1.24 5.11
N TYR A 155 15.44 0.92 4.06
CA TYR A 155 16.86 0.62 4.08
C TYR A 155 17.68 1.64 3.29
N ASP A 156 18.98 1.67 3.55
CA ASP A 156 19.97 2.42 2.77
C ASP A 156 20.22 1.74 1.41
N ASP A 157 21.01 2.37 0.56
CA ASP A 157 21.44 1.86 -0.76
C ASP A 157 20.33 1.50 -1.75
N MET A 158 19.13 2.04 -1.54
CA MET A 158 17.99 1.80 -2.43
C MET A 158 18.10 2.55 -3.76
N HIS A 159 19.07 3.45 -3.93
CA HIS A 159 19.39 4.12 -5.20
C HIS A 159 19.76 3.13 -6.32
N ARG A 160 20.24 1.93 -5.98
CA ARG A 160 20.47 0.84 -6.94
C ARG A 160 19.20 0.29 -7.61
N PHE A 161 18.02 0.61 -7.04
CA PHE A 161 16.72 0.17 -7.57
C PHE A 161 15.83 1.31 -8.01
N PHE A 162 16.02 2.51 -7.44
CA PHE A 162 15.13 3.63 -7.59
C PHE A 162 15.88 4.92 -7.93
N PRO A 163 15.25 5.86 -8.66
CA PRO A 163 15.83 7.18 -8.90
C PRO A 163 16.09 7.93 -7.59
N GLN A 164 17.34 8.31 -7.32
CA GLN A 164 17.76 8.89 -6.04
C GLN A 164 16.96 10.13 -5.63
N HIS A 165 16.61 11.00 -6.58
CA HIS A 165 15.83 12.22 -6.31
C HIS A 165 14.39 11.99 -5.84
N LYS A 166 13.87 10.75 -5.96
CA LYS A 166 12.54 10.36 -5.47
C LYS A 166 12.58 9.66 -4.11
N ILE A 167 13.76 9.21 -3.66
CA ILE A 167 13.92 8.41 -2.45
C ILE A 167 13.81 9.29 -1.21
N ILE A 168 13.05 8.81 -0.22
CA ILE A 168 12.98 9.35 1.13
C ILE A 168 13.15 8.18 2.09
N LYS A 169 14.17 8.22 2.95
CA LYS A 169 14.37 7.21 3.98
C LYS A 169 13.42 7.48 5.15
N THR A 170 12.44 6.62 5.34
CA THR A 170 11.41 6.75 6.39
C THR A 170 11.40 5.61 7.40
N GLY A 171 12.12 4.51 7.12
CA GLY A 171 11.95 3.27 7.87
C GLY A 171 10.69 2.50 7.44
N ASN A 172 10.40 1.43 8.18
CA ASN A 172 9.19 0.62 7.98
C ASN A 172 8.02 1.15 8.82
N PRO A 173 6.82 1.25 8.25
CA PRO A 173 5.61 1.50 9.01
C PRO A 173 5.33 0.33 9.97
N ILE A 174 5.34 0.60 11.26
CA ILE A 174 5.13 -0.39 12.31
C ILE A 174 3.78 -0.14 12.98
N ARG A 175 3.04 -1.23 13.25
CA ARG A 175 1.77 -1.15 13.99
C ARG A 175 2.05 -0.74 15.44
N LYS A 176 1.31 0.23 15.96
CA LYS A 176 1.47 0.74 17.35
C LYS A 176 1.39 -0.35 18.41
N ASN A 177 0.48 -1.30 18.27
CA ASN A 177 0.34 -2.41 19.20
C ASN A 177 1.61 -3.28 19.36
N ILE A 178 2.52 -3.23 18.40
CA ILE A 178 3.82 -3.92 18.49
C ILE A 178 4.81 -3.07 19.31
N ILE A 179 4.75 -1.74 19.16
CA ILE A 179 5.63 -0.81 19.87
C ILE A 179 5.18 -0.65 21.33
N GLU A 180 3.86 -0.58 21.56
CA GLU A 180 3.25 -0.36 22.87
C GLU A 180 3.08 -1.64 23.68
N ASN A 181 3.44 -2.80 23.12
CA ASN A 181 3.36 -4.07 23.83
C ASN A 181 4.45 -4.14 24.92
N THR A 182 4.06 -3.81 26.15
CA THR A 182 4.91 -3.79 27.35
C THR A 182 4.99 -5.14 28.03
N THR A 183 4.83 -6.25 27.29
CA THR A 183 4.99 -7.59 27.87
C THR A 183 6.38 -7.70 28.53
N SER A 184 6.42 -7.96 29.84
CA SER A 184 7.69 -8.11 30.54
C SER A 184 8.53 -9.24 29.96
N LEU A 185 9.85 -9.10 30.02
CA LEU A 185 10.79 -10.12 29.52
C LEU A 185 10.50 -11.50 30.15
N GLU A 186 10.15 -11.53 31.43
CA GLU A 186 9.80 -12.76 32.17
C GLU A 186 8.54 -13.41 31.62
N LYS A 187 7.50 -12.62 31.35
CA LYS A 187 6.26 -13.14 30.76
C LYS A 187 6.51 -13.64 29.33
N ALA A 188 7.28 -12.90 28.54
CA ALA A 188 7.66 -13.34 27.20
C ALA A 188 8.45 -14.66 27.23
N LYS A 189 9.45 -14.79 28.12
CA LYS A 189 10.20 -16.04 28.31
C LYS A 189 9.29 -17.22 28.64
N LYS A 190 8.33 -17.03 29.56
CA LYS A 190 7.36 -18.04 29.97
C LYS A 190 6.46 -18.44 28.80
N ASP A 191 5.91 -17.49 28.06
CA ASP A 191 5.00 -17.72 26.93
C ASP A 191 5.70 -18.46 25.77
N PHE A 192 6.97 -18.15 25.51
CA PHE A 192 7.78 -18.79 24.48
C PHE A 192 8.58 -20.01 24.97
N LYS A 193 8.42 -20.42 26.25
CA LYS A 193 9.17 -21.52 26.86
C LYS A 193 10.68 -21.41 26.69
N ILE A 194 11.21 -20.21 26.74
CA ILE A 194 12.64 -19.92 26.68
C ILE A 194 13.17 -19.91 28.12
N LEU A 195 14.10 -20.80 28.42
CA LEU A 195 14.76 -20.92 29.73
C LEU A 195 15.75 -19.76 29.95
#